data_24b6515ffef0fb5b12517525d5638db8
#
_entry.id   24b6515ffef0fb5b12517525d5638db8
#
_cell.length_a   1.000
_cell.length_b   1.000
_cell.length_c   1.000
_cell.angle_alpha   90.00
_cell.angle_beta   90.00
_cell.angle_gamma   90.00
#
_symmetry.space_group_name_H-M   'P 1'
#
loop_
_entity.id
_entity.type
_entity.pdbx_description
1 polymer ?
#
loop_
_entity_poly.entity_id
_entity_poly.type
_entity_poly.pdbx_seq_one_letter_code
_entity_poly.pdbx_strand_id
1 'polypeptide(L)'
;AMDEFSDVDLVVAVEPAAHAEVMVQRQDIASRLGPLLAAFTGEHVGEPRLLICLYGPPVLHVDLKFVSLPDAAIRVDEPVVLWEREGRLSAVLATSAARQPRLDPQWIEDRFWVWIHYAATKIGRGELFEAIDHLAFLRARVLAPLGLDELGLRTSGVRRLESLAPALADELKGTAAGHGLPSLLGATHAGIAVYRRLRAAQGDRVQPRGAAEAAAVGYLAEIEARYPPAGR
;
A
#
# COMPACT_ATOMS: atom_id res chain seq x y z
N ALA A 1 4.63 -7.61 -16.44
CA ALA A 1 5.50 -7.30 -17.57
C ALA A 1 6.13 -5.94 -17.31
N MET A 2 7.41 -5.77 -17.62
CA MET A 2 8.09 -4.46 -17.62
C MET A 2 7.62 -3.66 -18.82
N ASP A 3 7.46 -2.36 -18.63
CA ASP A 3 7.12 -1.38 -19.66
C ASP A 3 8.07 -0.17 -19.56
N GLU A 4 7.86 0.86 -20.39
CA GLU A 4 8.72 2.06 -20.43
C GLU A 4 8.67 2.93 -19.16
N PHE A 5 7.71 2.67 -18.26
CA PHE A 5 7.54 3.37 -16.99
C PHE A 5 7.98 2.53 -15.79
N SER A 6 8.52 1.32 -16.04
CA SER A 6 8.92 0.42 -14.96
C SER A 6 10.23 0.87 -14.32
N ASP A 7 10.27 0.85 -13.01
CA ASP A 7 11.47 0.84 -12.20
C ASP A 7 12.20 -0.52 -12.29
N VAL A 8 13.43 -0.57 -11.83
CA VAL A 8 14.23 -1.79 -11.75
C VAL A 8 14.46 -2.13 -10.28
N ASP A 9 13.84 -3.21 -9.82
CA ASP A 9 14.02 -3.73 -8.46
C ASP A 9 15.11 -4.80 -8.45
N LEU A 10 16.22 -4.58 -7.76
CA LEU A 10 17.33 -5.54 -7.63
C LEU A 10 17.53 -5.92 -6.16
N VAL A 11 17.67 -7.21 -5.91
CA VAL A 11 18.12 -7.73 -4.61
C VAL A 11 19.57 -8.18 -4.73
N VAL A 12 20.43 -7.59 -3.93
CA VAL A 12 21.85 -7.93 -3.83
C VAL A 12 22.06 -8.79 -2.59
N ALA A 13 22.18 -10.11 -2.80
CA ALA A 13 22.45 -11.05 -1.72
C ALA A 13 23.96 -11.08 -1.43
N VAL A 14 24.35 -10.76 -0.21
CA VAL A 14 25.72 -10.58 0.23
C VAL A 14 26.10 -11.67 1.24
N GLU A 15 27.33 -12.15 1.17
CA GLU A 15 27.86 -13.06 2.18
C GLU A 15 27.72 -12.47 3.58
N PRO A 16 27.29 -13.25 4.60
CA PRO A 16 27.06 -12.74 5.93
C PRO A 16 28.23 -11.98 6.53
N ALA A 17 29.45 -12.48 6.30
CA ALA A 17 30.69 -11.85 6.81
C ALA A 17 30.99 -10.47 6.21
N ALA A 18 30.51 -10.20 4.97
CA ALA A 18 30.73 -8.95 4.27
C ALA A 18 29.51 -8.00 4.35
N HIS A 19 28.36 -8.46 4.83
CA HIS A 19 27.11 -7.72 4.75
C HIS A 19 27.19 -6.35 5.45
N ALA A 20 27.76 -6.28 6.66
CA ALA A 20 27.87 -5.02 7.40
C ALA A 20 28.74 -3.99 6.65
N GLU A 21 29.85 -4.42 6.05
CA GLU A 21 30.73 -3.58 5.26
C GLU A 21 30.03 -3.08 3.97
N VAL A 22 29.36 -3.97 3.25
CA VAL A 22 28.59 -3.64 2.04
C VAL A 22 27.45 -2.65 2.36
N MET A 23 26.77 -2.80 3.51
CA MET A 23 25.77 -1.84 3.95
C MET A 23 26.32 -0.43 4.15
N VAL A 24 27.54 -0.29 4.65
CA VAL A 24 28.21 1.01 4.77
C VAL A 24 28.57 1.57 3.38
N GLN A 25 29.05 0.71 2.49
CA GLN A 25 29.54 1.09 1.16
C GLN A 25 28.46 1.15 0.07
N ARG A 26 27.19 0.86 0.38
CA ARG A 26 26.14 0.67 -0.63
C ARG A 26 25.94 1.85 -1.58
N GLN A 27 26.17 3.08 -1.12
CA GLN A 27 26.07 4.27 -1.95
C GLN A 27 27.26 4.38 -2.93
N ASP A 28 28.47 4.03 -2.48
CA ASP A 28 29.66 3.96 -3.34
C ASP A 28 29.52 2.84 -4.37
N ILE A 29 28.93 1.70 -3.97
CA ILE A 29 28.63 0.61 -4.88
C ILE A 29 27.63 1.09 -5.94
N ALA A 30 26.54 1.74 -5.55
CA ALA A 30 25.54 2.29 -6.48
C ALA A 30 26.18 3.29 -7.45
N SER A 31 27.08 4.17 -7.00
CA SER A 31 27.73 5.17 -7.84
C SER A 31 28.61 4.57 -8.95
N ARG A 32 29.04 3.31 -8.79
CA ARG A 32 29.85 2.59 -9.80
C ARG A 32 29.02 1.90 -10.87
N LEU A 33 27.70 1.79 -10.68
CA LEU A 33 26.80 1.16 -11.66
C LEU A 33 26.45 2.08 -12.83
N GLY A 34 26.59 3.38 -12.64
CA GLY A 34 26.25 4.36 -13.68
C GLY A 34 26.27 5.78 -13.16
N PRO A 35 25.84 6.75 -13.97
CA PRO A 35 25.77 8.16 -13.58
C PRO A 35 24.66 8.36 -12.55
N LEU A 36 25.00 8.16 -11.28
CA LEU A 36 24.09 8.31 -10.14
C LEU A 36 23.79 9.80 -9.90
N LEU A 37 22.52 10.19 -10.03
CA LEU A 37 22.05 11.56 -9.83
C LEU A 37 21.62 11.81 -8.37
N ALA A 38 20.96 10.82 -7.75
CA ALA A 38 20.53 10.86 -6.35
C ALA A 38 20.41 9.45 -5.79
N ALA A 39 20.65 9.30 -4.48
CA ALA A 39 20.37 8.08 -3.76
C ALA A 39 19.99 8.38 -2.30
N PHE A 40 19.06 7.62 -1.76
CA PHE A 40 18.65 7.67 -0.35
C PHE A 40 18.13 6.32 0.11
N THR A 41 18.10 6.12 1.41
CA THR A 41 17.73 4.86 2.02
C THR A 41 16.22 4.75 2.26
N GLY A 42 15.68 3.51 2.31
CA GLY A 42 14.25 3.23 2.32
C GLY A 42 13.61 3.26 3.72
N GLU A 43 14.13 4.04 4.69
CA GLU A 43 13.56 4.13 6.03
C GLU A 43 12.09 4.59 6.04
N HIS A 44 11.74 5.50 5.14
CA HIS A 44 10.37 6.03 5.02
C HIS A 44 9.34 4.98 4.58
N VAL A 45 9.80 3.88 3.97
CA VAL A 45 8.96 2.71 3.64
C VAL A 45 9.20 1.52 4.57
N GLY A 46 9.98 1.72 5.67
CA GLY A 46 10.26 0.68 6.66
C GLY A 46 11.30 -0.35 6.21
N GLU A 47 12.06 -0.09 5.14
CA GLU A 47 13.09 -1.01 4.63
C GLU A 47 14.48 -0.32 4.57
N PRO A 48 15.21 -0.24 5.68
CA PRO A 48 16.50 0.45 5.74
C PRO A 48 17.61 -0.22 4.91
N ARG A 49 17.41 -1.46 4.45
CA ARG A 49 18.34 -2.18 3.58
C ARG A 49 18.20 -1.78 2.11
N LEU A 50 17.13 -1.05 1.76
CA LEU A 50 16.88 -0.53 0.43
C LEU A 50 17.66 0.75 0.23
N LEU A 51 18.30 0.88 -0.93
CA LEU A 51 18.85 2.12 -1.47
C LEU A 51 18.08 2.45 -2.74
N ILE A 52 17.35 3.53 -2.72
CA ILE A 52 16.54 4.05 -3.82
C ILE A 52 17.43 4.98 -4.64
N CYS A 53 17.64 4.69 -5.91
CA CYS A 53 18.58 5.35 -6.78
C CYS A 53 17.89 5.96 -8.00
N LEU A 54 18.33 7.15 -8.39
CA LEU A 54 18.00 7.77 -9.66
C LEU A 54 19.26 7.89 -10.49
N TYR A 55 19.28 7.26 -11.65
CA TYR A 55 20.38 7.34 -12.62
C TYR A 55 19.97 8.17 -13.83
N GLY A 56 20.95 8.66 -14.59
CA GLY A 56 20.65 9.37 -15.84
C GLY A 56 21.85 10.00 -16.50
N PRO A 57 21.77 10.37 -17.81
CA PRO A 57 20.73 10.01 -18.79
C PRO A 57 20.91 8.61 -19.39
N PRO A 58 19.84 7.91 -19.82
CA PRO A 58 18.43 8.24 -19.59
C PRO A 58 18.04 8.13 -18.12
N VAL A 59 16.97 8.84 -17.72
CA VAL A 59 16.51 8.78 -16.32
C VAL A 59 15.97 7.38 -16.02
N LEU A 60 16.52 6.75 -14.99
CA LEU A 60 16.11 5.41 -14.56
C LEU A 60 16.05 5.35 -13.03
N HIS A 61 14.90 4.89 -12.51
CA HIS A 61 14.74 4.56 -11.10
C HIS A 61 15.19 3.12 -10.86
N VAL A 62 16.11 2.93 -9.90
CA VAL A 62 16.62 1.60 -9.54
C VAL A 62 16.59 1.45 -8.03
N ASP A 63 15.90 0.43 -7.57
CA ASP A 63 15.85 0.01 -6.17
C ASP A 63 16.86 -1.10 -5.91
N LEU A 64 17.86 -0.82 -5.08
CA LEU A 64 18.90 -1.77 -4.69
C LEU A 64 18.67 -2.22 -3.25
N LYS A 65 18.16 -3.42 -3.05
CA LYS A 65 17.97 -4.00 -1.72
C LYS A 65 19.12 -4.93 -1.36
N PHE A 66 19.90 -4.54 -0.35
CA PHE A 66 21.04 -5.34 0.12
C PHE A 66 20.59 -6.24 1.27
N VAL A 67 20.74 -7.56 1.11
CA VAL A 67 20.35 -8.54 2.12
C VAL A 67 21.52 -9.49 2.41
N SER A 68 21.59 -10.01 3.63
CA SER A 68 22.46 -11.16 3.89
C SER A 68 21.96 -12.36 3.11
N LEU A 69 22.86 -13.18 2.58
CA LEU A 69 22.51 -14.33 1.72
C LEU A 69 21.42 -15.24 2.35
N PRO A 70 21.46 -15.62 3.63
CA PRO A 70 20.38 -16.38 4.25
C PRO A 70 19.04 -15.63 4.28
N ASP A 71 19.06 -14.30 4.42
CA ASP A 71 17.85 -13.48 4.51
C ASP A 71 17.10 -13.38 3.16
N ALA A 72 17.75 -13.74 2.03
CA ALA A 72 17.10 -13.85 0.74
C ALA A 72 15.97 -14.91 0.72
N ALA A 73 15.98 -15.86 1.67
CA ALA A 73 14.88 -16.79 1.87
C ALA A 73 13.58 -16.11 2.28
N ILE A 74 13.64 -14.91 2.92
CA ILE A 74 12.48 -14.14 3.38
C ILE A 74 12.09 -13.14 2.29
N ARG A 75 11.07 -13.49 1.49
CA ARG A 75 10.68 -12.69 0.35
C ARG A 75 9.17 -12.71 0.11
N VAL A 76 8.68 -11.68 -0.54
CA VAL A 76 7.26 -11.53 -0.91
C VAL A 76 6.98 -11.95 -2.35
N ASP A 77 7.99 -11.89 -3.23
CA ASP A 77 7.92 -12.26 -4.63
C ASP A 77 9.06 -13.23 -4.99
N GLU A 78 8.84 -14.06 -6.00
CA GLU A 78 9.90 -14.92 -6.54
C GLU A 78 10.80 -14.08 -7.47
N PRO A 79 12.09 -13.93 -7.14
CA PRO A 79 13.01 -13.19 -7.98
C PRO A 79 13.46 -14.02 -9.17
N VAL A 80 13.88 -13.33 -10.24
CA VAL A 80 14.70 -13.94 -11.30
C VAL A 80 16.16 -13.80 -10.90
N VAL A 81 16.87 -14.92 -10.77
CA VAL A 81 18.31 -14.90 -10.49
C VAL A 81 19.06 -14.48 -11.76
N LEU A 82 19.62 -13.27 -11.76
CA LEU A 82 20.38 -12.75 -12.89
C LEU A 82 21.82 -13.25 -12.87
N TRP A 83 22.41 -13.37 -11.69
CA TRP A 83 23.75 -13.87 -11.46
C TRP A 83 23.88 -14.43 -10.05
N GLU A 84 24.67 -15.49 -9.89
CA GLU A 84 25.01 -16.05 -8.59
C GLU A 84 26.37 -16.76 -8.65
N ARG A 85 26.98 -16.96 -7.49
CA ARG A 85 28.21 -17.74 -7.35
C ARG A 85 27.86 -19.16 -6.90
N GLU A 86 28.23 -20.17 -7.71
CA GLU A 86 28.17 -21.60 -7.37
C GLU A 86 26.75 -22.07 -6.92
N GLY A 87 25.70 -21.50 -7.46
CA GLY A 87 24.33 -21.90 -7.13
C GLY A 87 23.87 -21.55 -5.69
N ARG A 88 24.60 -20.70 -4.98
CA ARG A 88 24.37 -20.44 -3.53
C ARG A 88 23.08 -19.68 -3.26
N LEU A 89 22.75 -18.69 -4.09
CA LEU A 89 21.51 -17.95 -3.96
C LEU A 89 20.30 -18.85 -4.28
N SER A 90 20.39 -19.60 -5.38
CA SER A 90 19.36 -20.58 -5.77
C SER A 90 19.13 -21.62 -4.66
N ALA A 91 20.18 -22.10 -4.02
CA ALA A 91 20.08 -23.02 -2.89
C ALA A 91 19.31 -22.40 -1.70
N VAL A 92 19.58 -21.14 -1.37
CA VAL A 92 18.85 -20.40 -0.31
C VAL A 92 17.40 -20.19 -0.70
N LEU A 93 17.13 -19.74 -1.93
CA LEU A 93 15.77 -19.52 -2.42
C LEU A 93 14.92 -20.79 -2.41
N ALA A 94 15.54 -21.95 -2.66
CA ALA A 94 14.85 -23.25 -2.63
C ALA A 94 14.42 -23.68 -1.23
N THR A 95 14.93 -23.07 -0.15
CA THR A 95 14.55 -23.42 1.23
C THR A 95 13.17 -22.91 1.63
N SER A 96 12.59 -21.95 0.90
CA SER A 96 11.29 -21.34 1.19
C SER A 96 10.60 -20.88 -0.10
N ALA A 97 9.30 -20.65 -0.02
CA ALA A 97 8.54 -19.97 -1.07
C ALA A 97 8.29 -18.49 -0.70
N ALA A 98 8.11 -17.65 -1.68
CA ALA A 98 7.64 -16.28 -1.47
C ALA A 98 6.30 -16.28 -0.74
N ARG A 99 6.14 -15.36 0.21
CA ARG A 99 4.93 -15.24 1.03
C ARG A 99 4.41 -13.81 1.01
N GLN A 100 3.28 -13.63 0.37
CA GLN A 100 2.54 -12.38 0.46
C GLN A 100 1.94 -12.21 1.86
N PRO A 101 1.96 -10.99 2.44
CA PRO A 101 1.21 -10.68 3.64
C PRO A 101 -0.27 -11.03 3.42
N ARG A 102 -0.85 -11.76 4.36
CA ARG A 102 -2.27 -12.10 4.29
C ARG A 102 -3.10 -10.94 4.83
N LEU A 103 -4.17 -10.63 4.12
CA LEU A 103 -5.19 -9.71 4.60
C LEU A 103 -5.95 -10.35 5.76
N ASP A 104 -6.14 -9.60 6.85
CA ASP A 104 -7.01 -9.98 7.96
C ASP A 104 -8.27 -9.10 7.92
N PRO A 105 -9.40 -9.60 7.38
CA PRO A 105 -10.62 -8.82 7.27
C PRO A 105 -11.24 -8.48 8.62
N GLN A 106 -11.04 -9.33 9.67
CA GLN A 106 -11.52 -9.03 11.00
C GLN A 106 -10.74 -7.89 11.64
N TRP A 107 -9.42 -7.85 11.44
CA TRP A 107 -8.59 -6.73 11.88
C TRP A 107 -9.06 -5.39 11.29
N ILE A 108 -9.54 -5.42 10.04
CA ILE A 108 -10.10 -4.25 9.36
C ILE A 108 -11.45 -3.88 9.99
N GLU A 109 -12.37 -4.84 10.17
CA GLU A 109 -13.68 -4.59 10.77
C GLU A 109 -13.58 -3.97 12.16
N ASP A 110 -12.64 -4.48 12.99
CA ASP A 110 -12.41 -3.97 14.34
C ASP A 110 -11.99 -2.48 14.38
N ARG A 111 -11.58 -1.92 13.22
CA ARG A 111 -11.05 -0.56 13.08
C ARG A 111 -11.85 0.35 12.17
N PHE A 112 -12.52 -0.21 11.17
CA PHE A 112 -13.14 0.58 10.10
C PHE A 112 -14.09 1.64 10.62
N TRP A 113 -14.95 1.30 11.57
CA TRP A 113 -15.93 2.23 12.10
C TRP A 113 -15.33 3.33 12.96
N VAL A 114 -14.21 3.06 13.61
CA VAL A 114 -13.41 4.10 14.30
C VAL A 114 -12.78 5.04 13.28
N TRP A 115 -12.31 4.52 12.15
CA TRP A 115 -11.77 5.34 11.07
C TRP A 115 -12.86 6.20 10.39
N ILE A 116 -14.08 5.69 10.25
CA ILE A 116 -15.21 6.51 9.76
C ILE A 116 -15.56 7.62 10.74
N HIS A 117 -15.60 7.34 12.04
CA HIS A 117 -15.77 8.38 13.06
C HIS A 117 -14.65 9.44 12.98
N TYR A 118 -13.40 9.01 12.79
CA TYR A 118 -12.27 9.93 12.62
C TYR A 118 -12.47 10.83 11.39
N ALA A 119 -12.83 10.27 10.24
CA ALA A 119 -13.14 11.05 9.04
C ALA A 119 -14.22 12.10 9.31
N ALA A 120 -15.34 11.70 9.93
CA ALA A 120 -16.44 12.59 10.30
C ALA A 120 -15.97 13.72 11.24
N THR A 121 -15.10 13.41 12.21
CA THR A 121 -14.51 14.40 13.13
C THR A 121 -13.68 15.44 12.36
N LYS A 122 -12.84 15.00 11.40
CA LYS A 122 -12.03 15.91 10.58
C LYS A 122 -12.88 16.81 9.70
N ILE A 123 -13.90 16.26 9.08
CA ILE A 123 -14.90 17.01 8.31
C ILE A 123 -15.59 18.04 9.19
N GLY A 124 -16.07 17.63 10.38
CA GLY A 124 -16.76 18.50 11.32
C GLY A 124 -15.91 19.67 11.88
N ARG A 125 -14.58 19.51 11.88
CA ARG A 125 -13.63 20.57 12.26
C ARG A 125 -13.20 21.47 11.11
N GLY A 126 -13.58 21.13 9.86
CA GLY A 126 -13.07 21.82 8.68
C GLY A 126 -11.61 21.47 8.34
N GLU A 127 -11.06 20.38 8.87
CA GLU A 127 -9.73 19.87 8.59
C GLU A 127 -9.75 19.09 7.26
N LEU A 128 -10.05 19.80 6.15
CA LEU A 128 -10.41 19.17 4.88
C LEU A 128 -9.27 18.40 4.23
N PHE A 129 -8.04 18.89 4.30
CA PHE A 129 -6.87 18.17 3.77
C PHE A 129 -6.66 16.84 4.51
N GLU A 130 -6.75 16.86 5.85
CA GLU A 130 -6.59 15.65 6.64
C GLU A 130 -7.71 14.64 6.38
N ALA A 131 -8.94 15.10 6.13
CA ALA A 131 -10.03 14.25 5.71
C ALA A 131 -9.79 13.60 4.34
N ILE A 132 -9.22 14.36 3.37
CA ILE A 132 -8.82 13.84 2.05
C ILE A 132 -7.77 12.75 2.20
N ASP A 133 -6.71 13.01 2.96
CA ASP A 133 -5.62 12.06 3.18
C ASP A 133 -6.11 10.79 3.89
N HIS A 134 -7.00 10.96 4.87
CA HIS A 134 -7.60 9.81 5.55
C HIS A 134 -8.49 8.97 4.63
N LEU A 135 -9.29 9.58 3.75
CA LEU A 135 -10.06 8.85 2.73
C LEU A 135 -9.14 8.16 1.71
N ALA A 136 -8.01 8.77 1.35
CA ALA A 136 -6.99 8.14 0.52
C ALA A 136 -6.36 6.93 1.23
N PHE A 137 -6.08 7.03 2.54
CA PHE A 137 -5.65 5.91 3.36
C PHE A 137 -6.67 4.77 3.33
N LEU A 138 -7.96 5.05 3.59
CA LEU A 138 -9.02 4.03 3.58
C LEU A 138 -9.11 3.35 2.21
N ARG A 139 -9.05 4.11 1.13
CA ARG A 139 -9.07 3.56 -0.24
C ARG A 139 -7.88 2.64 -0.49
N ALA A 140 -6.66 3.09 -0.16
CA ALA A 140 -5.42 2.38 -0.50
C ALA A 140 -5.10 1.21 0.44
N ARG A 141 -5.49 1.30 1.73
CA ARG A 141 -5.09 0.32 2.76
C ARG A 141 -6.22 -0.61 3.20
N VAL A 142 -7.46 -0.27 2.86
CA VAL A 142 -8.64 -1.01 3.29
C VAL A 142 -9.47 -1.50 2.11
N LEU A 143 -10.07 -0.57 1.35
CA LEU A 143 -11.08 -0.90 0.35
C LEU A 143 -10.47 -1.64 -0.86
N ALA A 144 -9.40 -1.10 -1.43
CA ALA A 144 -8.75 -1.75 -2.58
C ALA A 144 -8.15 -3.11 -2.20
N PRO A 145 -7.41 -3.29 -1.09
CA PRO A 145 -6.95 -4.61 -0.66
C PRO A 145 -8.07 -5.62 -0.43
N LEU A 146 -9.17 -5.24 0.22
CA LEU A 146 -10.33 -6.13 0.40
C LEU A 146 -10.96 -6.55 -0.92
N GLY A 147 -11.12 -5.62 -1.86
CA GLY A 147 -11.67 -5.92 -3.18
C GLY A 147 -10.73 -6.78 -4.03
N LEU A 148 -9.43 -6.58 -3.93
CA LEU A 148 -8.44 -7.44 -4.60
C LEU A 148 -8.42 -8.85 -4.00
N ASP A 149 -8.54 -8.99 -2.65
CA ASP A 149 -8.65 -10.28 -1.96
C ASP A 149 -9.91 -11.05 -2.41
N GLU A 150 -11.05 -10.36 -2.54
CA GLU A 150 -12.30 -10.93 -3.08
C GLU A 150 -12.10 -11.51 -4.49
N LEU A 151 -11.28 -10.87 -5.31
CA LEU A 151 -10.96 -11.31 -6.68
C LEU A 151 -9.84 -12.34 -6.74
N GLY A 152 -9.26 -12.75 -5.60
CA GLY A 152 -8.11 -13.65 -5.55
C GLY A 152 -6.83 -13.03 -6.12
N LEU A 153 -6.76 -11.70 -6.17
CA LEU A 153 -5.62 -10.94 -6.68
C LEU A 153 -4.69 -10.51 -5.53
N ARG A 154 -3.46 -10.14 -5.89
CA ARG A 154 -2.49 -9.60 -4.92
C ARG A 154 -3.02 -8.29 -4.32
N THR A 155 -3.01 -8.19 -2.98
CA THR A 155 -3.53 -7.04 -2.21
C THR A 155 -2.52 -5.88 -2.17
N SER A 156 -2.14 -5.36 -3.34
CA SER A 156 -1.09 -4.32 -3.52
C SER A 156 -1.60 -2.88 -3.36
N GLY A 157 -2.69 -2.67 -2.63
CA GLY A 157 -3.32 -1.36 -2.48
C GLY A 157 -3.98 -0.91 -3.79
N VAL A 158 -3.73 0.33 -4.19
CA VAL A 158 -4.30 0.90 -5.43
C VAL A 158 -3.36 0.78 -6.64
N ARG A 159 -2.20 0.15 -6.49
CA ARG A 159 -1.22 0.02 -7.58
C ARG A 159 -1.81 -0.79 -8.73
N ARG A 160 -1.86 -0.20 -9.93
CA ARG A 160 -2.38 -0.81 -11.18
C ARG A 160 -3.85 -1.28 -11.07
N LEU A 161 -4.62 -0.68 -10.16
CA LEU A 161 -6.00 -1.10 -9.90
C LEU A 161 -6.87 -0.98 -11.15
N GLU A 162 -6.71 0.11 -11.91
CA GLU A 162 -7.46 0.38 -13.14
C GLU A 162 -7.26 -0.70 -14.21
N SER A 163 -6.07 -1.31 -14.25
CA SER A 163 -5.78 -2.38 -15.22
C SER A 163 -6.07 -3.78 -14.69
N LEU A 164 -5.90 -4.02 -13.38
CA LEU A 164 -6.06 -5.34 -12.77
C LEU A 164 -7.52 -5.63 -12.39
N ALA A 165 -8.24 -4.62 -11.93
CA ALA A 165 -9.60 -4.73 -11.43
C ALA A 165 -10.44 -3.48 -11.81
N PRO A 166 -10.72 -3.23 -13.12
CA PRO A 166 -11.35 -2.00 -13.58
C PRO A 166 -12.72 -1.76 -12.95
N ALA A 167 -13.52 -2.78 -12.70
CA ALA A 167 -14.81 -2.64 -12.04
C ALA A 167 -14.67 -2.14 -10.58
N LEU A 168 -13.69 -2.68 -9.84
CA LEU A 168 -13.36 -2.20 -8.49
C LEU A 168 -12.82 -0.76 -8.53
N ALA A 169 -11.98 -0.44 -9.51
CA ALA A 169 -11.48 0.92 -9.69
C ALA A 169 -12.62 1.91 -9.93
N ASP A 170 -13.61 1.55 -10.75
CA ASP A 170 -14.80 2.36 -11.00
C ASP A 170 -15.63 2.57 -9.73
N GLU A 171 -15.85 1.51 -8.95
CA GLU A 171 -16.55 1.60 -7.66
C GLU A 171 -15.82 2.54 -6.67
N LEU A 172 -14.49 2.48 -6.63
CA LEU A 172 -13.68 3.29 -5.74
C LEU A 172 -13.54 4.77 -6.15
N LYS A 173 -13.92 5.15 -7.38
CA LYS A 173 -13.90 6.56 -7.82
C LYS A 173 -14.72 7.45 -6.89
N GLY A 174 -15.87 6.97 -6.42
CA GLY A 174 -16.71 7.71 -5.49
C GLY A 174 -16.05 8.05 -4.14
N THR A 175 -14.97 7.36 -3.77
CA THR A 175 -14.22 7.62 -2.53
C THR A 175 -13.12 8.68 -2.68
N ALA A 176 -12.90 9.18 -3.90
CA ALA A 176 -11.94 10.25 -4.17
C ALA A 176 -12.61 11.61 -3.98
N ALA A 177 -12.31 12.27 -2.86
CA ALA A 177 -12.88 13.56 -2.52
C ALA A 177 -12.09 14.73 -3.12
N GLY A 178 -12.81 15.75 -3.57
CA GLY A 178 -12.26 17.09 -3.76
C GLY A 178 -12.26 17.90 -2.46
N HIS A 179 -11.56 19.04 -2.47
CA HIS A 179 -11.42 19.93 -1.31
C HIS A 179 -12.73 20.73 -1.06
N GLY A 180 -13.70 20.07 -0.44
CA GLY A 180 -14.99 20.70 -0.09
C GLY A 180 -15.87 19.76 0.75
N LEU A 181 -16.63 20.32 1.68
CA LEU A 181 -17.48 19.56 2.61
C LEU A 181 -18.43 18.58 1.90
N PRO A 182 -19.21 18.99 0.87
CA PRO A 182 -20.13 18.07 0.21
C PRO A 182 -19.42 16.88 -0.45
N SER A 183 -18.23 17.15 -1.04
CA SER A 183 -17.43 16.11 -1.68
C SER A 183 -16.87 15.12 -0.66
N LEU A 184 -16.40 15.59 0.49
CA LEU A 184 -15.87 14.76 1.57
C LEU A 184 -16.96 13.90 2.21
N LEU A 185 -18.15 14.45 2.46
CA LEU A 185 -19.31 13.71 2.97
C LEU A 185 -19.72 12.63 1.98
N GLY A 186 -19.88 12.98 0.70
CA GLY A 186 -20.21 12.04 -0.36
C GLY A 186 -19.18 10.90 -0.49
N ALA A 187 -17.90 11.22 -0.45
CA ALA A 187 -16.81 10.23 -0.52
C ALA A 187 -16.77 9.32 0.71
N THR A 188 -17.11 9.84 1.90
CA THR A 188 -17.21 9.05 3.13
C THR A 188 -18.37 8.05 3.04
N HIS A 189 -19.54 8.50 2.58
CA HIS A 189 -20.70 7.62 2.34
C HIS A 189 -20.39 6.54 1.28
N ALA A 190 -19.72 6.92 0.18
CA ALA A 190 -19.28 5.96 -0.83
C ALA A 190 -18.33 4.92 -0.24
N GLY A 191 -17.36 5.34 0.59
CA GLY A 191 -16.46 4.44 1.29
C GLY A 191 -17.17 3.46 2.21
N ILE A 192 -18.20 3.90 2.95
CA ILE A 192 -19.05 3.05 3.79
C ILE A 192 -19.82 2.03 2.93
N ALA A 193 -20.40 2.46 1.82
CA ALA A 193 -21.16 1.58 0.94
C ALA A 193 -20.29 0.48 0.35
N VAL A 194 -19.11 0.85 -0.19
CA VAL A 194 -18.12 -0.11 -0.70
C VAL A 194 -17.68 -1.08 0.40
N TYR A 195 -17.34 -0.57 1.58
CA TYR A 195 -16.91 -1.42 2.69
C TYR A 195 -17.99 -2.45 3.09
N ARG A 196 -19.25 -2.02 3.21
CA ARG A 196 -20.37 -2.92 3.55
C ARG A 196 -20.50 -4.06 2.54
N ARG A 197 -20.38 -3.75 1.25
CA ARG A 197 -20.40 -4.76 0.20
C ARG A 197 -19.21 -5.74 0.34
N LEU A 198 -18.00 -5.19 0.47
CA LEU A 198 -16.77 -6.00 0.61
C LEU A 198 -16.80 -6.87 1.86
N ARG A 199 -17.27 -6.32 2.99
CA ARG A 199 -17.45 -7.07 4.24
C ARG A 199 -18.45 -8.22 4.06
N ALA A 200 -19.56 -7.99 3.40
CA ALA A 200 -20.56 -9.04 3.15
C ALA A 200 -19.99 -10.20 2.32
N ALA A 201 -19.11 -9.92 1.37
CA ALA A 201 -18.39 -10.91 0.59
C ALA A 201 -17.42 -11.77 1.41
N GLN A 202 -16.95 -11.29 2.58
CA GLN A 202 -16.07 -12.05 3.47
C GLN A 202 -16.78 -13.20 4.22
N GLY A 203 -18.12 -13.20 4.30
CA GLY A 203 -18.86 -14.25 4.99
C GLY A 203 -18.42 -14.43 6.45
N ASP A 204 -18.21 -15.68 6.85
CA ASP A 204 -17.84 -16.04 8.23
C ASP A 204 -16.44 -15.59 8.66
N ARG A 205 -15.64 -15.05 7.74
CA ARG A 205 -14.31 -14.47 8.07
C ARG A 205 -14.41 -13.20 8.91
N VAL A 206 -15.60 -12.58 8.98
CA VAL A 206 -15.83 -11.31 9.67
C VAL A 206 -17.04 -11.38 10.57
N GLN A 207 -16.86 -11.03 11.84
CA GLN A 207 -17.93 -10.79 12.79
C GLN A 207 -18.22 -9.28 12.85
N PRO A 208 -19.37 -8.81 12.34
CA PRO A 208 -19.69 -7.38 12.25
C PRO A 208 -19.73 -6.68 13.61
N ARG A 209 -19.16 -5.49 13.68
CA ARG A 209 -19.21 -4.60 14.86
C ARG A 209 -20.40 -3.66 14.77
N GLY A 210 -21.63 -4.22 14.76
CA GLY A 210 -22.86 -3.48 14.50
C GLY A 210 -23.09 -2.25 15.38
N ALA A 211 -22.75 -2.30 16.67
CA ALA A 211 -22.87 -1.15 17.57
C ALA A 211 -21.89 -0.02 17.18
N ALA A 212 -20.65 -0.35 16.78
CA ALA A 212 -19.67 0.64 16.32
C ALA A 212 -20.09 1.24 14.96
N GLU A 213 -20.63 0.42 14.07
CA GLU A 213 -21.21 0.88 12.81
C GLU A 213 -22.32 1.90 13.04
N ALA A 214 -23.31 1.55 13.86
CA ALA A 214 -24.44 2.42 14.15
C ALA A 214 -23.97 3.78 14.76
N ALA A 215 -23.03 3.73 15.69
CA ALA A 215 -22.50 4.93 16.33
C ALA A 215 -21.72 5.82 15.34
N ALA A 216 -20.85 5.25 14.51
CA ALA A 216 -20.05 6.00 13.55
C ALA A 216 -20.89 6.63 12.45
N VAL A 217 -21.88 5.89 11.93
CA VAL A 217 -22.80 6.39 10.90
C VAL A 217 -23.74 7.47 11.48
N GLY A 218 -24.25 7.26 12.71
CA GLY A 218 -25.04 8.27 13.41
C GLY A 218 -24.27 9.58 13.62
N TYR A 219 -23.02 9.48 14.06
CA TYR A 219 -22.16 10.67 14.23
C TYR A 219 -21.88 11.38 12.89
N LEU A 220 -21.61 10.64 11.81
CA LEU A 220 -21.45 11.23 10.48
C LEU A 220 -22.72 12.01 10.06
N ALA A 221 -23.90 11.44 10.29
CA ALA A 221 -25.17 12.11 9.99
C ALA A 221 -25.38 13.39 10.83
N GLU A 222 -24.96 13.39 12.10
CA GLU A 222 -24.98 14.59 12.94
C GLU A 222 -24.06 15.69 12.38
N ILE A 223 -22.88 15.33 11.89
CA ILE A 223 -21.95 16.28 11.24
C ILE A 223 -22.58 16.83 9.96
N GLU A 224 -23.14 15.97 9.12
CA GLU A 224 -23.80 16.36 7.86
C GLU A 224 -24.96 17.33 8.10
N ALA A 225 -25.77 17.09 9.13
CA ALA A 225 -26.87 17.98 9.50
C ALA A 225 -26.45 19.42 9.89
N ARG A 226 -25.18 19.61 10.32
CA ARG A 226 -24.63 20.94 10.63
C ARG A 226 -24.27 21.74 9.38
N TYR A 227 -24.14 21.06 8.24
CA TYR A 227 -23.76 21.66 6.96
C TYR A 227 -24.81 21.32 5.88
N PRO A 228 -26.06 21.80 6.02
CA PRO A 228 -27.09 21.52 5.02
C PRO A 228 -26.60 22.02 3.65
N PRO A 229 -26.93 21.32 2.56
CA PRO A 229 -26.61 21.77 1.23
C PRO A 229 -27.15 23.20 1.05
N ALA A 230 -26.29 24.09 0.55
CA ALA A 230 -26.73 25.46 0.24
C ALA A 230 -27.99 25.36 -0.62
N GLY A 231 -29.10 25.93 -0.14
CA GLY A 231 -30.39 25.87 -0.82
C GLY A 231 -30.25 26.29 -2.28
N ARG A 232 -30.85 25.50 -3.16
CA ARG A 232 -30.95 25.82 -4.60
C ARG A 232 -31.79 27.05 -4.81
#